data_53e15e3aecc26886572d23e6e9e682db
#
_entry.id   53e15e3aecc26886572d23e6e9e682db
#
_cell.length_a   1.000
_cell.length_b   1.000
_cell.length_c   1.000
_cell.angle_alpha   90.00
_cell.angle_beta   90.00
_cell.angle_gamma   90.00
#
_symmetry.space_group_name_H-M   'P 1'
#
loop_
_entity.id
_entity.type
_entity.pdbx_description
1 polymer ?
#
loop_
_entity_poly.entity_id
_entity_poly.type
_entity_poly.pdbx_seq_one_letter_code
_entity_poly.pdbx_strand_id
1 'polypeptide(L)'
;CNGIMAHMTALGSACFDLFCGEAFIASFPPCSMPLGTDYSAEKVLYLNNAVPDADGFYEMTLYFPLYGAYREISLSIPEGYEFRAPQKAFRNQKPVVFYGSSITQGGCAPTPGMGYTNILSRCLNAYCVNLGFSGSAKAEEPMIDYLASLDMEVFVLDYDHNAPNAAHLAATHEKLFAAVRNAHPTLPIVILSSIPCYSHDFEQEKRRDIIRKTYENARAAGDENVY
;
A
#
# COMPACT_ATOMS: atom_id res chain seq x y z
N CYS A 1 0.78 9.65 17.56
CA CYS A 1 -0.09 9.95 16.39
C CYS A 1 -0.63 11.37 16.52
N ASN A 2 -0.23 12.25 15.63
CA ASN A 2 -0.84 13.58 15.53
C ASN A 2 -2.21 13.39 14.86
N GLY A 3 -3.25 13.29 15.64
CA GLY A 3 -4.67 13.29 15.28
C GLY A 3 -5.06 12.58 13.97
N ILE A 4 -6.14 11.84 14.00
CA ILE A 4 -6.74 11.29 12.77
C ILE A 4 -7.41 12.44 12.03
N MET A 5 -7.16 12.55 10.73
CA MET A 5 -7.88 13.49 9.86
C MET A 5 -9.38 13.11 9.84
N ALA A 6 -10.25 14.12 9.85
CA ALA A 6 -11.70 13.91 9.99
C ALA A 6 -12.36 12.96 8.95
N HIS A 7 -11.71 12.79 7.80
CA HIS A 7 -12.17 11.89 6.73
C HIS A 7 -11.63 10.47 6.82
N MET A 8 -10.73 10.19 7.80
CA MET A 8 -10.17 8.84 8.00
C MET A 8 -10.93 8.10 9.09
N THR A 9 -11.06 6.79 8.92
CA THR A 9 -11.62 5.96 9.97
C THR A 9 -10.60 5.71 11.08
N ALA A 10 -11.07 5.66 12.32
CA ALA A 10 -10.22 5.28 13.46
C ALA A 10 -9.67 3.85 13.30
N LEU A 11 -10.49 2.95 12.77
CA LEU A 11 -10.12 1.57 12.53
C LEU A 11 -9.03 1.45 11.47
N GLY A 12 -9.16 2.09 10.31
CA GLY A 12 -8.15 2.08 9.26
C GLY A 12 -6.82 2.67 9.73
N SER A 13 -6.88 3.73 10.52
CA SER A 13 -5.70 4.45 10.97
C SER A 13 -4.94 3.73 12.08
N ALA A 14 -5.61 3.06 13.01
CA ALA A 14 -5.01 2.65 14.29
C ALA A 14 -5.27 1.19 14.70
N CYS A 15 -6.08 0.40 14.01
CA CYS A 15 -6.28 -1.00 14.38
C CYS A 15 -5.35 -1.95 13.63
N PHE A 16 -5.35 -3.20 14.08
CA PHE A 16 -4.80 -4.34 13.34
C PHE A 16 -5.94 -5.17 12.80
N ASP A 17 -5.74 -5.77 11.62
CA ASP A 17 -6.65 -6.75 11.05
C ASP A 17 -5.98 -8.11 10.91
N LEU A 18 -6.69 -9.16 11.26
CA LEU A 18 -6.27 -10.54 11.07
C LEU A 18 -7.11 -11.21 9.99
N PHE A 19 -6.44 -11.83 9.06
CA PHE A 19 -7.02 -12.64 7.99
C PHE A 19 -6.47 -14.06 8.03
N CYS A 20 -7.27 -15.03 7.56
CA CYS A 20 -6.81 -16.37 7.21
C CYS A 20 -7.05 -16.56 5.70
N GLY A 21 -5.98 -16.56 4.92
CA GLY A 21 -6.09 -16.42 3.48
C GLY A 21 -6.86 -15.14 3.11
N GLU A 22 -7.99 -15.27 2.40
CA GLU A 22 -8.88 -14.14 2.06
C GLU A 22 -9.96 -13.88 3.12
N ALA A 23 -10.16 -14.80 4.06
CA ALA A 23 -11.19 -14.68 5.07
C ALA A 23 -10.78 -13.69 6.17
N PHE A 24 -11.62 -12.67 6.39
CA PHE A 24 -11.47 -11.77 7.53
C PHE A 24 -11.84 -12.52 8.83
N ILE A 25 -10.93 -12.47 9.82
CA ILE A 25 -11.10 -13.11 11.11
C ILE A 25 -11.49 -12.11 12.19
N ALA A 26 -10.70 -11.05 12.35
CA ALA A 26 -10.92 -10.06 13.39
C ALA A 26 -10.20 -8.75 13.13
N SER A 27 -10.75 -7.65 13.68
CA SER A 27 -10.02 -6.39 13.91
C SER A 27 -9.75 -6.21 15.38
N PHE A 28 -8.64 -5.54 15.70
CA PHE A 28 -8.24 -5.14 17.05
C PHE A 28 -8.27 -3.60 17.12
N PRO A 29 -9.47 -3.03 17.35
CA PRO A 29 -9.63 -1.59 17.40
C PRO A 29 -9.05 -0.99 18.66
N PRO A 30 -8.67 0.30 18.65
CA PRO A 30 -8.39 1.02 19.89
C PRO A 30 -9.62 1.00 20.78
N CYS A 31 -9.42 0.68 22.07
CA CYS A 31 -10.51 0.51 23.03
C CYS A 31 -11.08 1.83 23.56
N SER A 32 -10.47 2.98 23.25
CA SER A 32 -10.95 4.29 23.70
C SER A 32 -10.60 5.43 22.74
N MET A 33 -11.37 6.49 22.81
CA MET A 33 -11.11 7.76 22.16
C MET A 33 -10.79 8.80 23.26
N PRO A 34 -9.94 9.82 23.02
CA PRO A 34 -9.38 10.24 21.74
C PRO A 34 -8.20 9.38 21.29
N LEU A 35 -8.07 9.22 19.99
CA LEU A 35 -6.93 8.59 19.37
C LEU A 35 -5.66 9.41 19.64
N GLY A 36 -4.59 8.72 20.00
CA GLY A 36 -3.33 9.38 20.39
C GLY A 36 -2.85 8.95 21.78
N THR A 37 -3.68 8.25 22.52
CA THR A 37 -3.28 7.57 23.76
C THR A 37 -2.87 6.13 23.45
N ASP A 38 -1.95 5.60 24.23
CA ASP A 38 -1.61 4.17 24.18
C ASP A 38 -2.84 3.35 24.55
N TYR A 39 -3.05 2.27 23.83
CA TYR A 39 -4.10 1.30 24.14
C TYR A 39 -3.55 -0.12 24.04
N SER A 40 -4.21 -1.04 24.73
CA SER A 40 -4.02 -2.47 24.58
C SER A 40 -5.37 -3.09 24.17
N ALA A 41 -5.34 -4.03 23.25
CA ALA A 41 -6.50 -4.79 22.85
C ALA A 41 -6.16 -6.27 22.87
N GLU A 42 -7.00 -7.06 23.54
CA GLU A 42 -6.92 -8.51 23.57
C GLU A 42 -8.21 -9.10 23.04
N LYS A 43 -8.11 -10.19 22.30
CA LYS A 43 -9.28 -10.83 21.71
C LYS A 43 -9.08 -12.34 21.59
N VAL A 44 -10.07 -13.09 22.02
CA VAL A 44 -10.18 -14.51 21.70
C VAL A 44 -10.66 -14.65 20.26
N LEU A 45 -9.97 -15.45 19.48
CA LEU A 45 -10.26 -15.64 18.05
C LEU A 45 -11.04 -16.94 17.84
N TYR A 46 -12.06 -16.86 17.03
CA TYR A 46 -12.84 -18.00 16.57
C TYR A 46 -12.61 -18.16 15.05
N LEU A 47 -12.08 -19.31 14.64
CA LEU A 47 -11.67 -19.58 13.27
C LEU A 47 -12.79 -20.24 12.42
N ASN A 48 -14.06 -19.98 12.74
CA ASN A 48 -15.22 -20.65 12.14
C ASN A 48 -15.31 -20.52 10.61
N ASN A 49 -14.77 -19.42 10.06
CA ASN A 49 -14.76 -19.15 8.61
C ASN A 49 -13.38 -19.38 7.96
N ALA A 50 -12.42 -19.83 8.73
CA ALA A 50 -11.07 -20.10 8.24
C ALA A 50 -10.99 -21.55 7.74
N VAL A 51 -10.23 -21.75 6.67
CA VAL A 51 -9.97 -23.06 6.10
C VAL A 51 -8.51 -23.42 6.37
N PRO A 52 -8.25 -24.53 7.09
CA PRO A 52 -6.89 -24.98 7.30
C PRO A 52 -6.29 -25.54 6.00
N ASP A 53 -4.97 -25.60 5.94
CA ASP A 53 -4.26 -26.34 4.91
C ASP A 53 -4.38 -27.86 5.11
N ALA A 54 -3.71 -28.64 4.24
CA ALA A 54 -3.77 -30.11 4.27
C ALA A 54 -3.22 -30.71 5.57
N ASP A 55 -2.36 -30.00 6.26
CA ASP A 55 -1.74 -30.42 7.53
C ASP A 55 -2.51 -29.91 8.77
N GLY A 56 -3.62 -29.20 8.56
CA GLY A 56 -4.45 -28.67 9.63
C GLY A 56 -4.01 -27.30 10.17
N PHE A 57 -3.07 -26.62 9.51
CA PHE A 57 -2.62 -25.29 9.93
C PHE A 57 -3.42 -24.18 9.23
N TYR A 58 -3.55 -23.06 9.93
CA TYR A 58 -4.21 -21.86 9.42
C TYR A 58 -3.13 -20.81 9.06
N GLU A 59 -3.08 -20.42 7.79
CA GLU A 59 -2.17 -19.36 7.34
C GLU A 59 -2.77 -18.00 7.71
N MET A 60 -2.15 -17.31 8.66
CA MET A 60 -2.61 -16.05 9.19
C MET A 60 -1.80 -14.88 8.68
N THR A 61 -2.50 -13.80 8.28
CA THR A 61 -1.88 -12.53 7.91
C THR A 61 -2.39 -11.43 8.83
N LEU A 62 -1.46 -10.80 9.56
CA LEU A 62 -1.76 -9.64 10.41
C LEU A 62 -1.38 -8.35 9.67
N TYR A 63 -2.39 -7.52 9.38
CA TYR A 63 -2.20 -6.20 8.82
C TYR A 63 -2.05 -5.17 9.91
N PHE A 64 -1.02 -4.34 9.77
CA PHE A 64 -0.65 -3.31 10.73
C PHE A 64 -1.44 -2.02 10.50
N PRO A 65 -1.57 -1.14 11.53
CA PRO A 65 -2.18 0.17 11.40
C PRO A 65 -1.59 0.96 10.23
N LEU A 66 -2.42 1.59 9.41
CA LEU A 66 -1.96 2.34 8.24
C LEU A 66 -1.27 3.67 8.60
N TYR A 67 -1.58 4.22 9.78
CA TYR A 67 -1.06 5.51 10.26
C TYR A 67 -0.56 5.46 11.71
N GLY A 68 -0.94 4.45 12.46
CA GLY A 68 -0.56 4.30 13.86
C GLY A 68 0.78 3.58 14.03
N ALA A 69 1.51 3.92 15.07
CA ALA A 69 2.64 3.12 15.55
C ALA A 69 2.16 2.05 16.54
N TYR A 70 2.92 0.99 16.67
CA TYR A 70 2.71 -0.04 17.69
C TYR A 70 4.00 -0.20 18.50
N ARG A 71 3.86 -0.73 19.74
CA ARG A 71 4.99 -1.00 20.61
C ARG A 71 5.25 -2.48 20.74
N GLU A 72 4.19 -3.27 20.93
CA GLU A 72 4.29 -4.69 21.23
C GLU A 72 3.09 -5.42 20.60
N ILE A 73 3.36 -6.61 20.10
CA ILE A 73 2.37 -7.58 19.67
C ILE A 73 2.73 -8.90 20.33
N SER A 74 1.76 -9.46 21.06
CA SER A 74 1.86 -10.78 21.67
C SER A 74 0.83 -11.70 21.04
N LEU A 75 1.24 -12.92 20.74
CA LEU A 75 0.37 -13.94 20.21
C LEU A 75 0.45 -15.17 21.12
N SER A 76 -0.69 -15.57 21.64
CA SER A 76 -0.79 -16.74 22.51
C SER A 76 -1.65 -17.81 21.85
N ILE A 77 -1.19 -19.04 21.89
CA ILE A 77 -1.96 -20.21 21.44
C ILE A 77 -2.12 -21.18 22.62
N PRO A 78 -3.21 -21.98 22.65
CA PRO A 78 -3.39 -23.01 23.67
C PRO A 78 -2.26 -24.04 23.67
N GLU A 79 -2.07 -24.68 24.81
CA GLU A 79 -1.11 -25.80 24.94
C GLU A 79 -1.47 -26.93 23.96
N GLY A 80 -0.47 -27.53 23.33
CA GLY A 80 -0.64 -28.57 22.32
C GLY A 80 -0.80 -28.07 20.87
N TYR A 81 -0.84 -26.74 20.65
CA TYR A 81 -0.77 -26.14 19.33
C TYR A 81 0.63 -25.58 19.07
N GLU A 82 0.95 -25.36 17.81
CA GLU A 82 2.26 -24.84 17.42
C GLU A 82 2.17 -23.76 16.35
N PHE A 83 3.18 -22.88 16.29
CA PHE A 83 3.41 -21.95 15.19
C PHE A 83 4.42 -22.53 14.22
N ARG A 84 4.18 -22.32 12.93
CA ARG A 84 5.17 -22.58 11.89
C ARG A 84 5.27 -21.41 10.93
N ALA A 85 6.38 -21.34 10.19
CA ALA A 85 6.51 -20.40 9.09
C ALA A 85 5.46 -20.68 8.01
N PRO A 86 4.95 -19.64 7.29
CA PRO A 86 4.05 -19.84 6.16
C PRO A 86 4.67 -20.79 5.13
N GLN A 87 3.88 -21.74 4.64
CA GLN A 87 4.33 -22.69 3.61
C GLN A 87 4.09 -22.14 2.19
N LYS A 88 3.09 -21.28 2.03
CA LYS A 88 2.75 -20.71 0.75
C LYS A 88 3.68 -19.54 0.43
N ALA A 89 4.50 -19.71 -0.58
CA ALA A 89 5.30 -18.61 -1.10
C ALA A 89 4.43 -17.63 -1.91
N PHE A 90 4.81 -16.36 -1.93
CA PHE A 90 4.26 -15.42 -2.89
C PHE A 90 4.56 -15.85 -4.34
N ARG A 91 3.71 -15.45 -5.28
CA ARG A 91 3.92 -15.74 -6.70
C ARG A 91 5.17 -15.08 -7.27
N ASN A 92 5.47 -13.87 -6.77
CA ASN A 92 6.62 -13.06 -7.15
C ASN A 92 7.75 -13.23 -6.14
N GLN A 93 8.97 -13.25 -6.62
CA GLN A 93 10.18 -13.31 -5.78
C GLN A 93 10.63 -11.92 -5.35
N LYS A 94 10.41 -10.93 -6.20
CA LYS A 94 10.70 -9.51 -5.95
C LYS A 94 9.39 -8.76 -5.71
N PRO A 95 9.39 -7.68 -4.91
CA PRO A 95 8.16 -6.99 -4.58
C PRO A 95 7.51 -6.29 -5.78
N VAL A 96 6.18 -6.19 -5.74
CA VAL A 96 5.44 -5.12 -6.40
C VAL A 96 5.56 -3.88 -5.53
N VAL A 97 6.26 -2.85 -6.00
CA VAL A 97 6.51 -1.62 -5.25
C VAL A 97 5.51 -0.55 -5.66
N PHE A 98 4.80 -0.01 -4.68
CA PHE A 98 3.87 1.10 -4.86
C PHE A 98 4.49 2.37 -4.28
N TYR A 99 4.67 3.40 -5.08
CA TYR A 99 5.04 4.72 -4.61
C TYR A 99 3.89 5.69 -4.82
N GLY A 100 3.43 6.30 -3.75
CA GLY A 100 2.26 7.17 -3.87
C GLY A 100 1.89 7.99 -2.64
N SER A 101 0.71 8.55 -2.71
CA SER A 101 0.13 9.48 -1.74
C SER A 101 -0.43 8.77 -0.50
N SER A 102 -1.25 9.52 0.27
CA SER A 102 -2.08 8.97 1.34
C SER A 102 -3.04 7.89 0.87
N ILE A 103 -3.48 7.93 -0.40
CA ILE A 103 -4.35 6.92 -1.00
C ILE A 103 -3.60 5.59 -1.09
N THR A 104 -2.37 5.62 -1.58
CA THR A 104 -1.48 4.45 -1.63
C THR A 104 -1.16 3.94 -0.23
N GLN A 105 -0.88 4.82 0.72
CA GLN A 105 -0.67 4.45 2.13
C GLN A 105 -1.88 3.72 2.73
N GLY A 106 -3.09 3.97 2.20
CA GLY A 106 -4.35 3.37 2.62
C GLY A 106 -5.28 4.37 3.31
N GLY A 107 -5.11 5.66 3.06
CA GLY A 107 -6.01 6.72 3.57
C GLY A 107 -7.45 6.43 3.22
N CYS A 108 -8.36 6.62 4.20
CA CYS A 108 -9.80 6.35 4.12
C CYS A 108 -10.18 4.87 3.97
N ALA A 109 -9.24 3.92 3.98
CA ALA A 109 -9.60 2.52 4.09
C ALA A 109 -10.36 2.26 5.40
N PRO A 110 -11.44 1.47 5.39
CA PRO A 110 -12.23 1.21 6.60
C PRO A 110 -11.43 0.51 7.69
N THR A 111 -10.53 -0.39 7.32
CA THR A 111 -9.61 -1.10 8.21
C THR A 111 -8.28 -1.37 7.48
N PRO A 112 -7.18 -1.71 8.17
CA PRO A 112 -5.87 -1.89 7.53
C PRO A 112 -5.85 -2.91 6.40
N GLY A 113 -6.49 -4.06 6.57
CA GLY A 113 -6.57 -5.09 5.54
C GLY A 113 -7.34 -4.68 4.29
N MET A 114 -8.08 -3.56 4.34
CA MET A 114 -8.87 -3.03 3.24
C MET A 114 -8.18 -1.90 2.47
N GLY A 115 -6.93 -1.56 2.80
CA GLY A 115 -6.08 -0.77 1.91
C GLY A 115 -5.90 -1.48 0.57
N TYR A 116 -5.98 -0.76 -0.56
CA TYR A 116 -6.00 -1.41 -1.88
C TYR A 116 -4.76 -2.25 -2.18
N THR A 117 -3.58 -1.84 -1.69
CA THR A 117 -2.33 -2.60 -1.81
C THR A 117 -2.40 -3.93 -1.06
N ASN A 118 -3.06 -3.95 0.11
CA ASN A 118 -3.26 -5.15 0.92
C ASN A 118 -4.29 -6.10 0.29
N ILE A 119 -5.34 -5.54 -0.33
CA ILE A 119 -6.31 -6.32 -1.12
C ILE A 119 -5.60 -6.99 -2.30
N LEU A 120 -4.81 -6.22 -3.06
CA LEU A 120 -4.06 -6.76 -4.19
C LEU A 120 -3.08 -7.86 -3.76
N SER A 121 -2.36 -7.65 -2.65
CA SER A 121 -1.46 -8.66 -2.10
C SER A 121 -2.17 -9.98 -1.81
N ARG A 122 -3.34 -9.96 -1.17
CA ARG A 122 -4.13 -11.18 -0.90
C ARG A 122 -4.67 -11.81 -2.17
N CYS A 123 -5.40 -11.04 -2.98
CA CYS A 123 -6.08 -11.57 -4.17
C CYS A 123 -5.11 -12.14 -5.21
N LEU A 124 -3.93 -11.54 -5.34
CA LEU A 124 -2.92 -11.96 -6.30
C LEU A 124 -1.89 -12.92 -5.69
N ASN A 125 -1.92 -13.14 -4.39
CA ASN A 125 -0.85 -13.82 -3.64
C ASN A 125 0.52 -13.20 -3.99
N ALA A 126 0.60 -11.87 -3.95
CA ALA A 126 1.79 -11.12 -4.34
C ALA A 126 2.47 -10.44 -3.15
N TYR A 127 3.80 -10.51 -3.11
CA TYR A 127 4.61 -9.72 -2.20
C TYR A 127 4.56 -8.26 -2.63
N CYS A 128 3.93 -7.41 -1.84
CA CYS A 128 3.77 -5.98 -2.11
C CYS A 128 4.53 -5.15 -1.08
N VAL A 129 5.19 -4.10 -1.54
CA VAL A 129 5.83 -3.08 -0.71
C VAL A 129 5.10 -1.76 -0.93
N ASN A 130 4.50 -1.25 0.12
CA ASN A 130 3.73 0.00 0.09
C ASN A 130 4.61 1.16 0.56
N LEU A 131 4.98 2.03 -0.36
CA LEU A 131 5.70 3.30 -0.13
C LEU A 131 4.75 4.49 -0.37
N GLY A 132 3.56 4.43 0.21
CA GLY A 132 2.63 5.54 0.28
C GLY A 132 3.00 6.49 1.41
N PHE A 133 3.17 7.78 1.10
CA PHE A 133 3.58 8.81 2.05
C PHE A 133 2.57 9.94 2.07
N SER A 134 1.66 9.92 3.03
CA SER A 134 0.59 10.92 3.18
C SER A 134 1.13 12.35 3.18
N GLY A 135 0.74 13.15 2.18
CA GLY A 135 1.16 14.55 2.03
C GLY A 135 2.62 14.75 1.63
N SER A 136 3.42 13.67 1.47
CA SER A 136 4.88 13.77 1.37
C SER A 136 5.49 13.07 0.15
N ALA A 137 4.72 12.34 -0.64
CA ALA A 137 5.21 11.77 -1.89
C ALA A 137 5.34 12.85 -2.97
N LYS A 138 6.53 13.40 -3.16
CA LYS A 138 6.80 14.54 -4.06
C LYS A 138 7.90 14.27 -5.07
N ALA A 139 8.40 13.03 -5.12
CA ALA A 139 9.50 12.62 -6.00
C ALA A 139 10.74 13.53 -5.86
N GLU A 140 11.18 13.79 -4.63
CA GLU A 140 12.45 14.44 -4.33
C GLU A 140 13.62 13.58 -4.82
N GLU A 141 14.75 14.20 -5.19
CA GLU A 141 15.93 13.51 -5.73
C GLU A 141 16.37 12.29 -4.91
N PRO A 142 16.50 12.36 -3.56
CA PRO A 142 16.90 11.18 -2.81
C PRO A 142 15.89 10.04 -2.87
N MET A 143 14.58 10.36 -3.06
CA MET A 143 13.54 9.36 -3.23
C MET A 143 13.58 8.75 -4.62
N ILE A 144 13.85 9.54 -5.66
CA ILE A 144 14.05 9.04 -7.04
C ILE A 144 15.21 8.04 -7.06
N ASP A 145 16.35 8.41 -6.48
CA ASP A 145 17.54 7.54 -6.41
C ASP A 145 17.24 6.24 -5.64
N TYR A 146 16.55 6.36 -4.51
CA TYR A 146 16.14 5.20 -3.72
C TYR A 146 15.22 4.27 -4.50
N LEU A 147 14.17 4.79 -5.13
CA LEU A 147 13.22 3.99 -5.92
C LEU A 147 13.90 3.30 -7.11
N ALA A 148 14.80 4.00 -7.80
CA ALA A 148 15.59 3.42 -8.88
C ALA A 148 16.56 2.32 -8.42
N SER A 149 16.99 2.34 -7.16
CA SER A 149 17.88 1.32 -6.59
C SER A 149 17.19 0.05 -6.10
N LEU A 150 15.86 0.06 -5.97
CA LEU A 150 15.11 -1.09 -5.44
C LEU A 150 15.07 -2.24 -6.44
N ASP A 151 15.32 -3.45 -5.95
CA ASP A 151 15.05 -4.65 -6.72
C ASP A 151 13.55 -4.98 -6.65
N MET A 152 12.85 -4.92 -7.77
CA MET A 152 11.39 -5.05 -7.84
C MET A 152 10.94 -5.79 -9.11
N GLU A 153 9.74 -6.34 -9.09
CA GLU A 153 9.13 -7.06 -10.21
C GLU A 153 8.11 -6.21 -10.98
N VAL A 154 7.45 -5.30 -10.29
CA VAL A 154 6.54 -4.28 -10.87
C VAL A 154 6.70 -2.99 -10.07
N PHE A 155 6.69 -1.85 -10.76
CA PHE A 155 6.62 -0.54 -10.12
C PHE A 155 5.27 0.12 -10.41
N VAL A 156 4.60 0.60 -9.36
CA VAL A 156 3.33 1.34 -9.47
C VAL A 156 3.55 2.77 -9.00
N LEU A 157 3.33 3.72 -9.90
CA LEU A 157 3.57 5.15 -9.71
C LEU A 157 2.25 5.90 -9.54
N ASP A 158 1.98 6.41 -8.31
CA ASP A 158 0.67 6.94 -7.88
C ASP A 158 0.82 8.14 -6.91
N TYR A 159 1.64 9.15 -7.26
CA TYR A 159 1.92 10.25 -6.32
C TYR A 159 1.35 11.63 -6.69
N ASP A 160 0.61 11.75 -7.79
CA ASP A 160 0.12 13.03 -8.32
C ASP A 160 -0.66 13.87 -7.30
N HIS A 161 -1.41 13.23 -6.42
CA HIS A 161 -2.16 13.90 -5.33
C HIS A 161 -1.28 14.66 -4.34
N ASN A 162 -0.01 14.30 -4.19
CA ASN A 162 0.92 14.95 -3.26
C ASN A 162 1.85 15.96 -3.94
N ALA A 163 1.92 15.99 -5.26
CA ALA A 163 2.62 17.05 -5.97
C ALA A 163 1.99 18.41 -5.60
N PRO A 164 2.77 19.40 -5.17
CA PRO A 164 2.22 20.69 -4.71
C PRO A 164 1.35 21.40 -5.76
N ASN A 165 1.67 21.22 -7.04
CA ASN A 165 0.96 21.78 -8.19
C ASN A 165 1.36 21.03 -9.47
N ALA A 166 0.66 21.31 -10.59
CA ALA A 166 0.95 20.70 -11.89
C ALA A 166 2.36 21.01 -12.41
N ALA A 167 2.91 22.18 -12.11
CA ALA A 167 4.27 22.54 -12.53
C ALA A 167 5.33 21.63 -11.85
N HIS A 168 5.17 21.36 -10.56
CA HIS A 168 6.01 20.42 -9.83
C HIS A 168 5.89 19.00 -10.42
N LEU A 169 4.65 18.55 -10.67
CA LEU A 169 4.41 17.22 -11.26
C LEU A 169 5.07 17.12 -12.64
N ALA A 170 4.96 18.14 -13.49
CA ALA A 170 5.60 18.18 -14.79
C ALA A 170 7.14 18.10 -14.71
N ALA A 171 7.72 18.69 -13.65
CA ALA A 171 9.17 18.66 -13.46
C ALA A 171 9.69 17.33 -12.89
N THR A 172 8.84 16.54 -12.23
CA THR A 172 9.28 15.38 -11.45
C THR A 172 8.75 14.05 -11.97
N HIS A 173 7.58 13.99 -12.62
CA HIS A 173 6.91 12.72 -12.96
C HIS A 173 7.70 11.93 -14.02
N GLU A 174 7.99 12.54 -15.15
CA GLU A 174 8.75 11.87 -16.21
C GLU A 174 10.20 11.61 -15.77
N LYS A 175 10.77 12.49 -14.94
CA LYS A 175 12.10 12.32 -14.35
C LYS A 175 12.19 11.07 -13.49
N LEU A 176 11.23 10.88 -12.57
CA LEU A 176 11.15 9.68 -11.74
C LEU A 176 10.96 8.43 -12.61
N PHE A 177 10.01 8.48 -13.55
CA PHE A 177 9.80 7.38 -14.50
C PHE A 177 11.09 7.01 -15.23
N ALA A 178 11.79 7.99 -15.80
CA ALA A 178 13.01 7.77 -16.55
C ALA A 178 14.16 7.21 -15.68
N ALA A 179 14.29 7.67 -14.44
CA ALA A 179 15.29 7.15 -13.51
C ALA A 179 15.07 5.65 -13.21
N VAL A 180 13.83 5.27 -12.90
CA VAL A 180 13.46 3.86 -12.67
C VAL A 180 13.64 3.05 -13.95
N ARG A 181 13.19 3.55 -15.11
CA ARG A 181 13.31 2.85 -16.40
C ARG A 181 14.78 2.64 -16.80
N ASN A 182 15.63 3.62 -16.59
CA ASN A 182 17.07 3.50 -16.89
C ASN A 182 17.75 2.44 -16.02
N ALA A 183 17.38 2.36 -14.74
CA ALA A 183 17.89 1.33 -13.82
C ALA A 183 17.33 -0.07 -14.15
N HIS A 184 16.09 -0.12 -14.64
CA HIS A 184 15.34 -1.36 -14.89
C HIS A 184 14.70 -1.35 -16.30
N PRO A 185 15.47 -1.65 -17.37
CA PRO A 185 15.02 -1.45 -18.75
C PRO A 185 13.77 -2.23 -19.18
N THR A 186 13.47 -3.35 -18.52
CA THR A 186 12.34 -4.23 -18.87
C THR A 186 11.27 -4.32 -17.77
N LEU A 187 11.42 -3.55 -16.69
CA LEU A 187 10.48 -3.57 -15.57
C LEU A 187 9.09 -3.12 -16.02
N PRO A 188 8.01 -3.87 -15.74
CA PRO A 188 6.65 -3.37 -15.87
C PRO A 188 6.43 -2.16 -14.96
N ILE A 189 6.06 -1.01 -15.53
CA ILE A 189 5.71 0.21 -14.80
C ILE A 189 4.25 0.53 -15.06
N VAL A 190 3.45 0.57 -14.00
CA VAL A 190 2.05 0.97 -14.04
C VAL A 190 1.94 2.41 -13.55
N ILE A 191 1.43 3.29 -14.40
CA ILE A 191 1.25 4.70 -14.07
C ILE A 191 -0.22 4.95 -13.76
N LEU A 192 -0.48 5.42 -12.53
CA LEU A 192 -1.83 5.75 -12.08
C LEU A 192 -2.02 7.26 -12.05
N SER A 193 -3.24 7.68 -12.25
CA SER A 193 -3.68 9.07 -12.12
C SER A 193 -4.92 9.13 -11.24
N SER A 194 -5.12 10.29 -10.62
CA SER A 194 -6.29 10.55 -9.80
C SER A 194 -7.60 10.30 -10.54
N ILE A 195 -8.52 9.63 -9.84
CA ILE A 195 -9.89 9.44 -10.33
C ILE A 195 -10.58 10.80 -10.36
N PRO A 196 -11.31 11.15 -11.47
CA PRO A 196 -12.08 12.38 -11.51
C PRO A 196 -13.17 12.33 -10.41
N CYS A 197 -12.96 13.09 -9.34
CA CYS A 197 -13.99 13.29 -8.33
C CYS A 197 -14.83 14.49 -8.77
N TYR A 198 -16.11 14.38 -8.73
CA TYR A 198 -17.27 15.28 -8.82
C TYR A 198 -17.10 16.80 -9.10
N SER A 199 -15.92 17.34 -9.19
CA SER A 199 -15.64 18.74 -9.57
C SER A 199 -14.75 18.79 -10.80
N HIS A 200 -15.12 19.62 -11.76
CA HIS A 200 -14.23 20.03 -12.84
C HIS A 200 -13.10 20.88 -12.22
N ASP A 201 -12.05 20.22 -11.80
CA ASP A 201 -10.84 20.88 -11.31
C ASP A 201 -9.82 20.91 -12.44
N PHE A 202 -9.64 22.09 -13.02
CA PHE A 202 -8.65 22.32 -14.09
C PHE A 202 -7.23 21.92 -13.69
N GLU A 203 -6.90 21.96 -12.42
CA GLU A 203 -5.61 21.51 -11.92
C GLU A 203 -5.47 19.99 -12.00
N GLN A 204 -6.54 19.23 -11.75
CA GLN A 204 -6.55 17.78 -11.89
C GLN A 204 -6.47 17.36 -13.37
N GLU A 205 -7.12 18.08 -14.27
CA GLU A 205 -7.01 17.83 -15.72
C GLU A 205 -5.58 18.01 -16.18
N LYS A 206 -4.91 19.10 -15.79
CA LYS A 206 -3.51 19.34 -16.11
C LYS A 206 -2.59 18.22 -15.57
N ARG A 207 -2.85 17.74 -14.35
CA ARG A 207 -2.09 16.63 -13.77
C ARG A 207 -2.23 15.36 -14.58
N ARG A 208 -3.43 14.99 -14.97
CA ARG A 208 -3.68 13.83 -15.84
C ARG A 208 -3.00 13.96 -17.20
N ASP A 209 -3.01 15.15 -17.79
CA ASP A 209 -2.33 15.38 -19.06
C ASP A 209 -0.81 15.22 -18.95
N ILE A 210 -0.21 15.65 -17.84
CA ILE A 210 1.21 15.45 -17.54
C ILE A 210 1.53 13.95 -17.43
N ILE A 211 0.72 13.21 -16.67
CA ILE A 211 0.88 11.76 -16.47
C ILE A 211 0.72 11.02 -17.80
N ARG A 212 -0.34 11.35 -18.56
CA ARG A 212 -0.57 10.80 -19.88
C ARG A 212 0.61 11.06 -20.81
N LYS A 213 1.16 12.28 -20.78
CA LYS A 213 2.32 12.63 -21.59
C LYS A 213 3.55 11.77 -21.25
N THR A 214 3.82 11.48 -19.97
CA THR A 214 4.90 10.56 -19.57
C THR A 214 4.69 9.19 -20.23
N TYR A 215 3.47 8.65 -20.16
CA TYR A 215 3.12 7.38 -20.80
C TYR A 215 3.31 7.43 -22.33
N GLU A 216 2.78 8.44 -22.98
CA GLU A 216 2.86 8.61 -24.45
C GLU A 216 4.31 8.76 -24.93
N ASN A 217 5.14 9.52 -24.19
CA ASN A 217 6.56 9.68 -24.48
C ASN A 217 7.30 8.33 -24.38
N ALA A 218 7.04 7.55 -23.32
CA ALA A 218 7.62 6.23 -23.14
C ALA A 218 7.21 5.28 -24.29
N ARG A 219 5.92 5.24 -24.64
CA ARG A 219 5.42 4.42 -25.75
C ARG A 219 6.03 4.85 -27.09
N ALA A 220 6.15 6.15 -27.34
CA ALA A 220 6.78 6.69 -28.56
C ALA A 220 8.28 6.36 -28.65
N ALA A 221 8.96 6.22 -27.50
CA ALA A 221 10.34 5.76 -27.41
C ALA A 221 10.50 4.23 -27.55
N GLY A 222 9.39 3.48 -27.76
CA GLY A 222 9.40 2.03 -27.93
C GLY A 222 9.33 1.23 -26.63
N ASP A 223 9.00 1.86 -25.50
CA ASP A 223 8.80 1.15 -24.23
C ASP A 223 7.48 0.35 -24.29
N GLU A 224 7.60 -0.97 -24.32
CA GLU A 224 6.46 -1.89 -24.32
C GLU A 224 5.99 -2.28 -22.90
N ASN A 225 6.76 -1.92 -21.86
CA ASN A 225 6.53 -2.33 -20.47
C ASN A 225 5.98 -1.16 -19.61
N VAL A 226 5.35 -0.17 -20.22
CA VAL A 226 4.62 0.92 -19.53
C VAL A 226 3.11 0.77 -19.78
N TYR A 227 2.31 0.92 -18.71
CA TYR A 227 0.86 0.69 -18.69
C TYR A 227 0.11 1.84 -18.02
#